data_eecf34424205c2ec0b4f0755f8324e61
#
_entry.id   eecf34424205c2ec0b4f0755f8324e61
#
_cell.length_a   1.000
_cell.length_b   1.000
_cell.length_c   1.000
_cell.angle_alpha   90.00
_cell.angle_beta   90.00
_cell.angle_gamma   90.00
#
_symmetry.space_group_name_H-M   'P 1'
#
loop_
_entity.id
_entity.type
_entity.pdbx_description
1 polymer ?
#
loop_
_entity_poly.entity_id
_entity_poly.type
_entity_poly.pdbx_seq_one_letter_code
_entity_poly.pdbx_strand_id
1 'polypeptide(L)'
;MPLARAEAFAAEATPQRLALALAAVLACYLAVVFVHAPIEAALRATPCEGLACLRSQRPDTLFSGYGAVDFRIYLDTVWGLRGRALLGLAVDLPLIAATTAALLLGAGLAASGLPLGDRTQRLLVIMPLAYAASDLTENALLALAYAGMADVALLVPWASALKFGTAVASGAVSLILGLLRAMA
;
A
#
# COMPACT_ATOMS: atom_id res chain seq x y z
N MET A 1 -4.22 17.74 -14.65
CA MET A 1 -3.95 18.53 -13.43
C MET A 1 -3.33 17.77 -12.24
N PRO A 2 -3.75 16.57 -11.84
CA PRO A 2 -3.08 15.87 -10.72
C PRO A 2 -1.61 15.50 -11.01
N LEU A 3 -1.27 15.08 -12.23
CA LEU A 3 0.08 14.70 -12.60
C LEU A 3 1.07 15.88 -12.47
N ALA A 4 0.74 17.06 -13.02
CA ALA A 4 1.61 18.24 -12.95
C ALA A 4 1.89 18.69 -11.48
N ARG A 5 0.91 18.51 -10.58
CA ARG A 5 1.13 18.79 -9.14
C ARG A 5 2.06 17.76 -8.50
N ALA A 6 1.92 16.50 -8.86
CA ALA A 6 2.80 15.44 -8.36
C ALA A 6 4.24 15.60 -8.90
N GLU A 7 4.39 15.99 -10.17
CA GLU A 7 5.70 16.35 -10.75
C GLU A 7 6.35 17.52 -10.00
N ALA A 8 5.60 18.61 -9.74
CA ALA A 8 6.08 19.73 -8.96
C ALA A 8 6.48 19.34 -7.54
N PHE A 9 5.67 18.51 -6.87
CA PHE A 9 5.96 17.98 -5.54
C PHE A 9 7.24 17.13 -5.52
N ALA A 10 7.42 16.24 -6.49
CA ALA A 10 8.63 15.42 -6.63
C ALA A 10 9.88 16.27 -6.91
N ALA A 11 9.73 17.35 -7.71
CA ALA A 11 10.84 18.28 -8.01
C ALA A 11 11.34 19.06 -6.77
N GLU A 12 10.49 19.22 -5.75
CA GLU A 12 10.86 19.85 -4.49
C GLU A 12 11.47 18.87 -3.46
N ALA A 13 11.86 17.65 -3.89
CA ALA A 13 12.38 16.62 -3.00
C ALA A 13 13.69 17.05 -2.34
N THR A 14 13.74 16.93 -1.02
CA THR A 14 14.94 17.09 -0.20
C THR A 14 15.08 15.92 0.76
N PRO A 15 16.30 15.58 1.23
CA PRO A 15 16.48 14.51 2.23
C PRO A 15 15.63 14.72 3.48
N GLN A 16 15.46 15.98 3.91
CA GLN A 16 14.64 16.32 5.09
C GLN A 16 13.15 16.02 4.84
N ARG A 17 12.60 16.42 3.68
CA ARG A 17 11.20 16.14 3.32
C ARG A 17 10.97 14.64 3.21
N LEU A 18 11.91 13.89 2.61
CA LEU A 18 11.83 12.43 2.54
C LEU A 18 11.85 11.81 3.93
N ALA A 19 12.74 12.24 4.81
CA ALA A 19 12.80 11.75 6.19
C ALA A 19 11.49 12.00 6.95
N LEU A 20 10.89 13.19 6.80
CA LEU A 20 9.58 13.51 7.39
C LEU A 20 8.47 12.62 6.83
N ALA A 21 8.45 12.38 5.52
CA ALA A 21 7.47 11.49 4.90
C ALA A 21 7.62 10.05 5.41
N LEU A 22 8.85 9.55 5.55
CA LEU A 22 9.11 8.22 6.11
C LEU A 22 8.72 8.12 7.59
N ALA A 23 8.94 9.17 8.39
CA ALA A 23 8.47 9.23 9.76
C ALA A 23 6.92 9.22 9.83
N ALA A 24 6.24 9.93 8.91
CA ALA A 24 4.79 9.88 8.80
C ALA A 24 4.28 8.49 8.40
N VAL A 25 4.95 7.81 7.44
CA VAL A 25 4.64 6.41 7.09
C VAL A 25 4.73 5.51 8.32
N LEU A 26 5.82 5.60 9.08
CA LEU A 26 6.00 4.79 10.29
C LEU A 26 4.90 5.06 11.32
N ALA A 27 4.58 6.32 11.59
CA ALA A 27 3.53 6.70 12.53
C ALA A 27 2.16 6.19 12.10
N CYS A 28 1.79 6.36 10.83
CA CYS A 28 0.53 5.85 10.28
C CYS A 28 0.49 4.32 10.30
N TYR A 29 1.59 3.65 9.93
CA TYR A 29 1.68 2.19 10.00
C TYR A 29 1.47 1.66 11.42
N LEU A 30 2.09 2.28 12.44
CA LEU A 30 1.87 1.91 13.84
C LEU A 30 0.41 2.10 14.25
N ALA A 31 -0.25 3.16 13.79
CA ALA A 31 -1.69 3.37 14.04
C ALA A 31 -2.54 2.27 13.40
N VAL A 32 -2.25 1.88 12.16
CA VAL A 32 -2.92 0.77 11.46
C VAL A 32 -2.71 -0.54 12.23
N VAL A 33 -1.48 -0.86 12.63
CA VAL A 33 -1.16 -2.05 13.43
C VAL A 33 -1.97 -2.07 14.74
N PHE A 34 -2.03 -0.95 15.44
CA PHE A 34 -2.78 -0.84 16.71
C PHE A 34 -4.28 -1.08 16.50
N VAL A 35 -4.88 -0.47 15.47
CA VAL A 35 -6.32 -0.65 15.17
C VAL A 35 -6.65 -2.09 14.77
N HIS A 36 -5.74 -2.77 14.05
CA HIS A 36 -5.93 -4.15 13.61
C HIS A 36 -5.53 -5.21 14.65
N ALA A 37 -4.91 -4.85 15.76
CA ALA A 37 -4.47 -5.81 16.78
C ALA A 37 -5.56 -6.79 17.24
N PRO A 38 -6.85 -6.39 17.45
CA PRO A 38 -7.91 -7.34 17.80
C PRO A 38 -8.25 -8.32 16.68
N ILE A 39 -8.16 -7.88 15.42
CA ILE A 39 -8.36 -8.74 14.24
C ILE A 39 -7.25 -9.80 14.17
N GLU A 40 -6.00 -9.38 14.33
CA GLU A 40 -4.85 -10.28 14.39
C GLU A 40 -4.97 -11.31 15.52
N ALA A 41 -5.45 -10.87 16.69
CA ALA A 41 -5.69 -11.77 17.82
C ALA A 41 -6.77 -12.81 17.50
N ALA A 42 -7.87 -12.40 16.86
CA ALA A 42 -8.94 -13.32 16.45
C ALA A 42 -8.45 -14.33 15.39
N LEU A 43 -7.68 -13.87 14.40
CA LEU A 43 -7.11 -14.75 13.37
C LEU A 43 -6.16 -15.80 13.98
N ARG A 44 -5.33 -15.41 14.95
CA ARG A 44 -4.41 -16.34 15.64
C ARG A 44 -5.14 -17.31 16.57
N ALA A 45 -6.29 -16.93 17.12
CA ALA A 45 -7.09 -17.77 17.99
C ALA A 45 -7.92 -18.81 17.21
N THR A 46 -8.08 -18.62 15.89
CA THR A 46 -8.82 -19.55 15.05
C THR A 46 -7.99 -20.81 14.84
N PRO A 47 -8.51 -22.01 15.24
CA PRO A 47 -7.81 -23.26 15.01
C PRO A 47 -7.53 -23.46 13.52
N CYS A 48 -6.29 -23.72 13.17
CA CYS A 48 -5.92 -23.99 11.81
C CYS A 48 -5.03 -25.25 11.74
N GLU A 49 -5.23 -26.06 10.71
CA GLU A 49 -4.41 -27.24 10.42
C GLU A 49 -3.74 -27.11 9.06
N GLY A 50 -2.44 -27.35 8.99
CA GLY A 50 -1.67 -27.38 7.75
C GLY A 50 -1.68 -26.05 6.97
N LEU A 51 -1.99 -26.13 5.67
CA LEU A 51 -2.02 -24.96 4.78
C LEU A 51 -3.10 -23.94 5.11
N ALA A 52 -4.12 -24.31 5.91
CA ALA A 52 -5.15 -23.37 6.36
C ALA A 52 -4.57 -22.24 7.25
N CYS A 53 -3.45 -22.49 7.93
CA CYS A 53 -2.76 -21.48 8.75
C CYS A 53 -2.19 -20.32 7.92
N LEU A 54 -1.83 -20.53 6.67
CA LEU A 54 -1.41 -19.49 5.75
C LEU A 54 -2.59 -18.62 5.27
N ARG A 55 -3.82 -19.14 5.41
CA ARG A 55 -5.06 -18.49 4.95
C ARG A 55 -5.68 -17.57 5.99
N SER A 56 -5.22 -17.63 7.24
CA SER A 56 -5.72 -16.81 8.34
C SER A 56 -5.01 -15.46 8.51
N GLN A 57 -4.35 -14.97 7.46
CA GLN A 57 -3.70 -13.65 7.48
C GLN A 57 -4.60 -12.59 6.84
N ARG A 58 -4.39 -11.35 7.23
CA ARG A 58 -5.09 -10.24 6.59
C ARG A 58 -4.70 -10.11 5.12
N PRO A 59 -5.68 -9.88 4.22
CA PRO A 59 -5.44 -9.74 2.78
C PRO A 59 -4.39 -8.69 2.43
N ASP A 60 -4.44 -7.54 3.12
CA ASP A 60 -3.56 -6.39 2.92
C ASP A 60 -2.09 -6.61 3.34
N THR A 61 -1.77 -7.78 3.94
CA THR A 61 -0.41 -8.15 4.35
C THR A 61 0.17 -9.32 3.58
N LEU A 62 -0.59 -9.95 2.68
CA LEU A 62 -0.20 -11.17 1.96
C LEU A 62 0.52 -10.87 0.65
N PHE A 63 1.84 -10.68 0.71
CA PHE A 63 2.70 -10.53 -0.48
C PHE A 63 2.68 -11.75 -1.42
N SER A 64 2.46 -12.94 -0.88
CA SER A 64 2.39 -14.19 -1.67
C SER A 64 1.11 -14.35 -2.48
N GLY A 65 0.17 -13.42 -2.30
CA GLY A 65 -1.16 -13.53 -2.88
C GLY A 65 -2.08 -14.49 -2.12
N TYR A 66 -3.36 -14.42 -2.41
CA TYR A 66 -4.41 -15.27 -1.83
C TYR A 66 -5.54 -15.41 -2.86
N GLY A 67 -6.40 -16.41 -2.67
CA GLY A 67 -7.55 -16.64 -3.55
C GLY A 67 -8.86 -16.10 -2.98
N ALA A 68 -9.91 -16.11 -3.80
CA ALA A 68 -11.25 -15.74 -3.37
C ALA A 68 -11.78 -16.58 -2.20
N VAL A 69 -11.41 -17.86 -2.15
CA VAL A 69 -11.79 -18.76 -1.05
C VAL A 69 -11.14 -18.34 0.25
N ASP A 70 -9.84 -18.01 0.21
CA ASP A 70 -9.09 -17.56 1.39
C ASP A 70 -9.66 -16.25 1.93
N PHE A 71 -10.05 -15.34 1.03
CA PHE A 71 -10.68 -14.08 1.41
C PHE A 71 -12.05 -14.27 2.09
N ARG A 72 -12.87 -15.20 1.61
CA ARG A 72 -14.15 -15.51 2.25
C ARG A 72 -13.95 -16.11 3.65
N ILE A 73 -13.00 -17.04 3.81
CA ILE A 73 -12.66 -17.61 5.13
C ILE A 73 -12.21 -16.49 6.09
N TYR A 74 -11.40 -15.56 5.60
CA TYR A 74 -11.00 -14.38 6.38
C TYR A 74 -12.22 -13.55 6.80
N LEU A 75 -13.13 -13.21 5.87
CA LEU A 75 -14.33 -12.42 6.14
C LEU A 75 -15.21 -13.08 7.21
N ASP A 76 -15.44 -14.40 7.11
CA ASP A 76 -16.23 -15.16 8.08
C ASP A 76 -15.59 -15.09 9.48
N THR A 77 -14.26 -15.22 9.56
CA THR A 77 -13.51 -15.16 10.82
C THR A 77 -13.60 -13.77 11.48
N VAL A 78 -13.57 -12.71 10.68
CA VAL A 78 -13.56 -11.33 11.21
C VAL A 78 -14.92 -10.66 11.23
N TRP A 79 -15.99 -11.37 10.89
CA TRP A 79 -17.33 -10.78 10.75
C TRP A 79 -17.81 -10.04 12.00
N GLY A 80 -17.52 -10.56 13.18
CA GLY A 80 -17.80 -9.90 14.45
C GLY A 80 -16.98 -8.64 14.73
N LEU A 81 -15.88 -8.44 13.99
CA LEU A 81 -14.96 -7.30 14.12
C LEU A 81 -15.03 -6.33 12.94
N ARG A 82 -16.03 -6.46 12.07
CA ARG A 82 -16.16 -5.64 10.85
C ARG A 82 -16.12 -4.12 11.10
N GLY A 83 -16.65 -3.64 12.23
CA GLY A 83 -16.53 -2.23 12.60
C GLY A 83 -15.08 -1.79 12.83
N ARG A 84 -14.25 -2.66 13.42
CA ARG A 84 -12.81 -2.44 13.56
C ARG A 84 -12.09 -2.50 12.21
N ALA A 85 -12.49 -3.42 11.33
CA ALA A 85 -11.94 -3.52 10.00
C ALA A 85 -12.22 -2.24 9.19
N LEU A 86 -13.45 -1.71 9.22
CA LEU A 86 -13.82 -0.44 8.59
C LEU A 86 -13.04 0.75 9.18
N LEU A 87 -12.86 0.80 10.50
CA LEU A 87 -12.00 1.81 11.13
C LEU A 87 -10.55 1.70 10.64
N GLY A 88 -10.05 0.47 10.48
CA GLY A 88 -8.74 0.21 9.92
C GLY A 88 -8.54 0.83 8.55
N LEU A 89 -9.52 0.68 7.64
CA LEU A 89 -9.49 1.30 6.31
C LEU A 89 -9.46 2.83 6.38
N ALA A 90 -10.19 3.44 7.33
CA ALA A 90 -10.15 4.89 7.51
C ALA A 90 -8.77 5.37 8.01
N VAL A 91 -8.14 4.63 8.92
CA VAL A 91 -6.79 4.92 9.44
C VAL A 91 -5.71 4.63 8.38
N ASP A 92 -5.99 3.77 7.40
CA ASP A 92 -5.10 3.46 6.30
C ASP A 92 -4.99 4.60 5.26
N LEU A 93 -6.01 5.46 5.13
CA LEU A 93 -5.97 6.60 4.19
C LEU A 93 -4.76 7.54 4.42
N PRO A 94 -4.45 7.97 5.65
CA PRO A 94 -3.21 8.71 5.92
C PRO A 94 -1.94 7.92 5.58
N LEU A 95 -1.93 6.60 5.77
CA LEU A 95 -0.79 5.75 5.41
C LEU A 95 -0.57 5.72 3.90
N ILE A 96 -1.64 5.57 3.11
CA ILE A 96 -1.58 5.65 1.63
C ILE A 96 -1.01 7.00 1.19
N ALA A 97 -1.50 8.09 1.77
CA ALA A 97 -1.03 9.43 1.44
C ALA A 97 0.46 9.62 1.79
N ALA A 98 0.87 9.21 3.00
CA ALA A 98 2.25 9.31 3.46
C ALA A 98 3.20 8.44 2.62
N THR A 99 2.81 7.20 2.30
CA THR A 99 3.60 6.29 1.46
C THR A 99 3.74 6.83 0.05
N THR A 100 2.65 7.33 -0.54
CA THR A 100 2.69 7.98 -1.86
C THR A 100 3.64 9.18 -1.87
N ALA A 101 3.57 10.03 -0.85
CA ALA A 101 4.47 11.17 -0.70
C ALA A 101 5.94 10.73 -0.57
N ALA A 102 6.22 9.70 0.24
CA ALA A 102 7.56 9.15 0.39
C ALA A 102 8.10 8.57 -0.94
N LEU A 103 7.28 7.85 -1.69
CA LEU A 103 7.65 7.30 -3.01
C LEU A 103 7.93 8.43 -4.03
N LEU A 104 7.09 9.47 -4.08
CA LEU A 104 7.29 10.63 -4.96
C LEU A 104 8.57 11.40 -4.60
N LEU A 105 8.79 11.68 -3.32
CA LEU A 105 10.00 12.37 -2.86
C LEU A 105 11.25 11.51 -3.07
N GLY A 106 11.16 10.19 -2.83
CA GLY A 106 12.25 9.26 -3.09
C GLY A 106 12.63 9.22 -4.58
N ALA A 107 11.63 9.14 -5.46
CA ALA A 107 11.82 9.17 -6.91
C ALA A 107 12.43 10.51 -7.37
N GLY A 108 11.91 11.65 -6.90
CA GLY A 108 12.43 12.97 -7.21
C GLY A 108 13.87 13.16 -6.75
N LEU A 109 14.18 12.73 -5.52
CA LEU A 109 15.54 12.81 -4.97
C LEU A 109 16.51 11.89 -5.73
N ALA A 110 16.11 10.67 -6.07
CA ALA A 110 16.94 9.74 -6.83
C ALA A 110 17.19 10.21 -8.26
N ALA A 111 16.21 10.84 -8.90
CA ALA A 111 16.32 11.39 -10.25
C ALA A 111 17.11 12.70 -10.32
N SER A 112 17.28 13.41 -9.20
CA SER A 112 17.92 14.73 -9.20
C SER A 112 19.40 14.63 -9.63
N GLY A 113 19.76 15.43 -10.65
CA GLY A 113 21.11 15.45 -11.23
C GLY A 113 21.38 14.39 -12.31
N LEU A 114 20.43 13.48 -12.57
CA LEU A 114 20.55 12.54 -13.70
C LEU A 114 19.94 13.12 -14.97
N PRO A 115 20.55 12.94 -16.14
CA PRO A 115 20.03 13.42 -17.43
C PRO A 115 18.91 12.50 -17.94
N LEU A 116 17.77 12.49 -17.22
CA LEU A 116 16.62 11.67 -17.57
C LEU A 116 15.73 12.38 -18.60
N GLY A 117 15.29 11.64 -19.62
CA GLY A 117 14.30 12.16 -20.56
C GLY A 117 12.90 12.29 -19.94
N ASP A 118 12.06 13.16 -20.49
CA ASP A 118 10.70 13.48 -20.00
C ASP A 118 9.83 12.25 -19.75
N ARG A 119 9.92 11.23 -20.62
CA ARG A 119 9.15 9.98 -20.45
C ARG A 119 9.52 9.25 -19.16
N THR A 120 10.82 9.16 -18.86
CA THR A 120 11.31 8.51 -17.65
C THR A 120 10.89 9.30 -16.41
N GLN A 121 11.01 10.63 -16.45
CA GLN A 121 10.56 11.49 -15.33
C GLN A 121 9.07 11.33 -15.06
N ARG A 122 8.23 11.27 -16.10
CA ARG A 122 6.79 11.00 -15.94
C ARG A 122 6.50 9.64 -15.36
N LEU A 123 7.21 8.58 -15.78
CA LEU A 123 7.04 7.23 -15.21
C LEU A 123 7.36 7.19 -13.72
N LEU A 124 8.39 7.93 -13.26
CA LEU A 124 8.75 8.03 -11.85
C LEU A 124 7.63 8.64 -10.99
N VAL A 125 6.76 9.46 -11.56
CA VAL A 125 5.61 10.05 -10.87
C VAL A 125 4.36 9.17 -11.02
N ILE A 126 4.17 8.56 -12.19
CA ILE A 126 3.00 7.70 -12.46
C ILE A 126 2.99 6.46 -11.56
N MET A 127 4.15 5.84 -11.29
CA MET A 127 4.23 4.64 -10.47
C MET A 127 3.74 4.83 -9.01
N PRO A 128 4.19 5.86 -8.26
CA PRO A 128 3.62 6.16 -6.94
C PRO A 128 2.13 6.50 -6.98
N LEU A 129 1.65 7.18 -8.02
CA LEU A 129 0.22 7.47 -8.18
C LEU A 129 -0.59 6.20 -8.49
N ALA A 130 -0.03 5.27 -9.28
CA ALA A 130 -0.63 3.97 -9.53
C ALA A 130 -0.73 3.13 -8.26
N TYR A 131 0.30 3.16 -7.39
CA TYR A 131 0.24 2.58 -6.06
C TYR A 131 -0.94 3.16 -5.26
N ALA A 132 -1.03 4.49 -5.15
CA ALA A 132 -2.12 5.13 -4.41
C ALA A 132 -3.50 4.76 -4.96
N ALA A 133 -3.68 4.75 -6.28
CA ALA A 133 -4.93 4.37 -6.92
C ALA A 133 -5.29 2.90 -6.65
N SER A 134 -4.31 2.00 -6.69
CA SER A 134 -4.52 0.56 -6.43
C SER A 134 -4.90 0.31 -4.98
N ASP A 135 -4.24 0.99 -4.04
CA ASP A 135 -4.48 0.85 -2.60
C ASP A 135 -5.85 1.44 -2.22
N LEU A 136 -6.22 2.60 -2.75
CA LEU A 136 -7.57 3.16 -2.59
C LEU A 136 -8.66 2.25 -3.19
N THR A 137 -8.37 1.59 -4.32
CA THR A 137 -9.29 0.62 -4.92
C THR A 137 -9.45 -0.60 -4.03
N GLU A 138 -8.36 -1.15 -3.50
CA GLU A 138 -8.42 -2.26 -2.53
C GLU A 138 -9.24 -1.87 -1.31
N ASN A 139 -8.99 -0.69 -0.71
CA ASN A 139 -9.74 -0.20 0.44
C ASN A 139 -11.23 -0.02 0.14
N ALA A 140 -11.59 0.45 -1.05
CA ALA A 140 -12.99 0.56 -1.46
C ALA A 140 -13.66 -0.82 -1.58
N LEU A 141 -12.98 -1.80 -2.19
CA LEU A 141 -13.48 -3.18 -2.28
C LEU A 141 -13.63 -3.82 -0.89
N LEU A 142 -12.63 -3.65 -0.02
CA LEU A 142 -12.69 -4.14 1.37
C LEU A 142 -13.83 -3.49 2.14
N ALA A 143 -14.07 -2.19 1.97
CA ALA A 143 -15.19 -1.50 2.61
C ALA A 143 -16.54 -2.08 2.16
N LEU A 144 -16.73 -2.38 0.88
CA LEU A 144 -17.92 -3.03 0.35
C LEU A 144 -18.12 -4.43 0.96
N ALA A 145 -17.03 -5.21 1.08
CA ALA A 145 -17.06 -6.53 1.70
C ALA A 145 -17.43 -6.47 3.18
N TYR A 146 -16.75 -5.62 3.98
CA TYR A 146 -17.04 -5.48 5.42
C TYR A 146 -18.42 -4.90 5.71
N ALA A 147 -18.94 -4.07 4.82
CA ALA A 147 -20.32 -3.58 4.90
C ALA A 147 -21.36 -4.64 4.51
N GLY A 148 -20.94 -5.76 3.92
CA GLY A 148 -21.85 -6.79 3.38
C GLY A 148 -22.64 -6.31 2.16
N MET A 149 -22.13 -5.31 1.43
CA MET A 149 -22.83 -4.67 0.31
C MET A 149 -22.59 -5.39 -1.02
N ALA A 150 -21.45 -6.09 -1.17
CA ALA A 150 -21.11 -6.80 -2.40
C ALA A 150 -20.15 -7.97 -2.14
N ASP A 151 -20.29 -9.06 -2.91
CA ASP A 151 -19.28 -10.12 -2.96
C ASP A 151 -18.17 -9.72 -3.94
N VAL A 152 -17.10 -9.20 -3.39
CA VAL A 152 -15.92 -8.74 -4.15
C VAL A 152 -14.73 -9.70 -4.02
N ALA A 153 -14.96 -10.92 -3.52
CA ALA A 153 -13.90 -11.89 -3.22
C ALA A 153 -12.99 -12.22 -4.40
N LEU A 154 -13.48 -12.09 -5.64
CA LEU A 154 -12.66 -12.28 -6.84
C LEU A 154 -11.81 -11.07 -7.18
N LEU A 155 -12.19 -9.87 -6.75
CA LEU A 155 -11.54 -8.62 -7.15
C LEU A 155 -10.44 -8.19 -6.16
N VAL A 156 -10.66 -8.42 -4.85
CA VAL A 156 -9.72 -7.98 -3.80
C VAL A 156 -8.31 -8.55 -4.01
N PRO A 157 -8.11 -9.85 -4.33
CA PRO A 157 -6.76 -10.38 -4.55
C PRO A 157 -6.00 -9.69 -5.69
N TRP A 158 -6.70 -9.31 -6.76
CA TRP A 158 -6.10 -8.58 -7.87
C TRP A 158 -5.73 -7.14 -7.49
N ALA A 159 -6.58 -6.46 -6.73
CA ALA A 159 -6.28 -5.12 -6.23
C ALA A 159 -5.05 -5.14 -5.32
N SER A 160 -4.96 -6.13 -4.39
CA SER A 160 -3.79 -6.33 -3.53
C SER A 160 -2.52 -6.61 -4.34
N ALA A 161 -2.58 -7.51 -5.33
CA ALA A 161 -1.43 -7.81 -6.18
C ALA A 161 -0.94 -6.58 -6.95
N LEU A 162 -1.86 -5.77 -7.47
CA LEU A 162 -1.52 -4.53 -8.19
C LEU A 162 -0.90 -3.48 -7.26
N LYS A 163 -1.43 -3.32 -6.03
CA LYS A 163 -0.87 -2.45 -4.99
C LYS A 163 0.59 -2.81 -4.69
N PHE A 164 0.85 -4.07 -4.35
CA PHE A 164 2.20 -4.53 -4.04
C PHE A 164 3.14 -4.43 -5.25
N GLY A 165 2.68 -4.81 -6.44
CA GLY A 165 3.45 -4.71 -7.66
C GLY A 165 3.89 -3.28 -7.96
N THR A 166 2.98 -2.31 -7.85
CA THR A 166 3.27 -0.89 -8.11
C THR A 166 4.15 -0.27 -7.02
N ALA A 167 3.96 -0.65 -5.74
CA ALA A 167 4.82 -0.21 -4.64
C ALA A 167 6.26 -0.69 -4.82
N VAL A 168 6.43 -2.00 -5.07
CA VAL A 168 7.76 -2.61 -5.29
C VAL A 168 8.44 -2.03 -6.52
N ALA A 169 7.72 -1.88 -7.64
CA ALA A 169 8.27 -1.29 -8.85
C ALA A 169 8.73 0.16 -8.63
N SER A 170 7.91 0.97 -7.94
CA SER A 170 8.26 2.36 -7.61
C SER A 170 9.50 2.44 -6.71
N GLY A 171 9.57 1.62 -5.66
CA GLY A 171 10.71 1.57 -4.75
C GLY A 171 12.00 1.08 -5.43
N ALA A 172 11.90 0.01 -6.24
CA ALA A 172 13.04 -0.55 -6.96
C ALA A 172 13.63 0.44 -7.97
N VAL A 173 12.80 1.11 -8.76
CA VAL A 173 13.25 2.13 -9.71
C VAL A 173 13.95 3.28 -8.99
N SER A 174 13.37 3.78 -7.89
CA SER A 174 13.98 4.85 -7.09
C SER A 174 15.33 4.43 -6.50
N LEU A 175 15.45 3.18 -6.03
CA LEU A 175 16.69 2.64 -5.51
C LEU A 175 17.77 2.54 -6.59
N ILE A 176 17.43 1.99 -7.76
CA ILE A 176 18.36 1.85 -8.91
C ILE A 176 18.89 3.23 -9.33
N LEU A 177 17.99 4.21 -9.47
CA LEU A 177 18.40 5.58 -9.83
C LEU A 177 19.27 6.22 -8.74
N GLY A 178 18.95 5.99 -7.46
CA GLY A 178 19.76 6.47 -6.35
C GLY A 178 21.17 5.88 -6.36
N LEU A 179 21.31 4.59 -6.69
CA LEU A 179 22.61 3.94 -6.86
C LEU A 179 23.39 4.49 -8.06
N LEU A 180 22.74 4.67 -9.22
CA LEU A 180 23.35 5.26 -10.41
C LEU A 180 23.86 6.68 -10.12
N ARG A 181 23.07 7.49 -9.41
CA ARG A 181 23.46 8.83 -8.99
C ARG A 181 24.68 8.80 -8.06
N ALA A 182 24.77 7.83 -7.15
CA ALA A 182 25.91 7.73 -6.23
C ALA A 182 27.23 7.29 -6.92
N MET A 183 27.13 6.71 -8.12
CA MET A 183 28.29 6.28 -8.92
C MET A 183 28.73 7.32 -9.98
N ALA A 184 27.87 8.32 -10.26
CA ALA A 184 28.15 9.40 -11.21
C ALA A 184 28.87 10.58 -10.54
#